data_85712b6b6e79ff83782707884f047313
#
_entry.id   85712b6b6e79ff83782707884f047313
#
_cell.length_a   1.000
_cell.length_b   1.000
_cell.length_c   1.000
_cell.angle_alpha   90.00
_cell.angle_beta   90.00
_cell.angle_gamma   90.00
#
_symmetry.space_group_name_H-M   'P 1'
#
loop_
_entity.id
_entity.type
_entity.pdbx_description
1 polymer ?
#
loop_
_entity_poly.entity_id
_entity_poly.type
_entity_poly.pdbx_seq_one_letter_code
_entity_poly.pdbx_strand_id
1 'polypeptide(L)'
;LKVFLQSMGKCFAGVVSLVIAAGIFAQGFKSLGMLDAIVSTAHTVGAGAVGLSILFVVITTVVSIVAGSNGASFYPIVEMIPKIAKDMGVNPVTLVLPMHQASTIARPLSPVAGVVVAIAGMLKMSPIELVKRASVPCIVGLIAHHIFVYLLAL
;
A
#
# COMPACT_ATOMS: atom_id res chain seq x y z
N LEU A 1 -18.85 -0.57 29.33
CA LEU A 1 -17.52 -1.19 29.49
C LEU A 1 -17.39 -2.48 28.65
N LYS A 2 -18.34 -3.44 28.79
CA LYS A 2 -18.30 -4.74 28.05
C LYS A 2 -18.20 -4.57 26.53
N VAL A 3 -19.04 -3.73 25.94
CA VAL A 3 -19.03 -3.45 24.49
C VAL A 3 -17.71 -2.82 24.05
N PHE A 4 -17.20 -1.89 24.84
CA PHE A 4 -15.90 -1.25 24.56
C PHE A 4 -14.76 -2.26 24.57
N LEU A 5 -14.67 -3.11 25.58
CA LEU A 5 -13.63 -4.14 25.68
C LEU A 5 -13.74 -5.19 24.57
N GLN A 6 -14.96 -5.59 24.19
CA GLN A 6 -15.18 -6.50 23.08
C GLN A 6 -14.76 -5.89 21.74
N SER A 7 -15.07 -4.60 21.51
CA SER A 7 -14.66 -3.90 20.28
C SER A 7 -13.14 -3.72 20.22
N MET A 8 -12.51 -3.35 21.33
CA MET A 8 -11.05 -3.33 21.44
C MET A 8 -10.41 -4.69 21.11
N GLY A 9 -10.94 -5.77 21.70
CA GLY A 9 -10.43 -7.12 21.43
C GLY A 9 -10.54 -7.51 19.96
N LYS A 10 -11.65 -7.20 19.30
CA LYS A 10 -11.83 -7.45 17.86
C LYS A 10 -10.86 -6.65 17.01
N CYS A 11 -10.68 -5.36 17.28
CA CYS A 11 -9.73 -4.52 16.56
C CYS A 11 -8.29 -5.00 16.76
N PHE A 12 -7.91 -5.33 18.00
CA PHE A 12 -6.59 -5.87 18.31
C PHE A 12 -6.33 -7.19 17.59
N ALA A 13 -7.27 -8.15 17.67
CA ALA A 13 -7.15 -9.42 16.97
C ALA A 13 -7.02 -9.24 15.46
N GLY A 14 -7.79 -8.32 14.86
CA GLY A 14 -7.70 -8.01 13.43
C GLY A 14 -6.35 -7.45 13.00
N VAL A 15 -5.78 -6.52 13.79
CA VAL A 15 -4.46 -5.93 13.49
C VAL A 15 -3.34 -6.96 13.66
N VAL A 16 -3.35 -7.70 14.78
CA VAL A 16 -2.33 -8.73 15.04
C VAL A 16 -2.36 -9.83 13.98
N SER A 17 -3.56 -10.31 13.63
CA SER A 17 -3.71 -11.32 12.57
C SER A 17 -3.20 -10.83 11.22
N LEU A 18 -3.45 -9.56 10.88
CA LEU A 18 -2.95 -8.97 9.64
C LEU A 18 -1.42 -8.91 9.61
N VAL A 19 -0.78 -8.49 10.71
CA VAL A 19 0.68 -8.42 10.81
C VAL A 19 1.31 -9.80 10.72
N ILE A 20 0.75 -10.79 11.42
CA ILE A 20 1.23 -12.18 11.35
C ILE A 20 1.08 -12.74 9.92
N ALA A 21 -0.07 -12.55 9.30
CA ALA A 21 -0.31 -13.01 7.93
C ALA A 21 0.64 -12.32 6.93
N ALA A 22 0.88 -11.03 7.10
CA ALA A 22 1.84 -10.28 6.27
C ALA A 22 3.28 -10.82 6.42
N GLY A 23 3.71 -11.11 7.66
CA GLY A 23 5.02 -11.71 7.91
C GLY A 23 5.17 -13.11 7.28
N ILE A 24 4.15 -13.97 7.38
CA ILE A 24 4.14 -15.28 6.74
C ILE A 24 4.22 -15.14 5.21
N PHE A 25 3.44 -14.21 4.64
CA PHE A 25 3.43 -13.93 3.22
C PHE A 25 4.81 -13.44 2.72
N ALA A 26 5.40 -12.48 3.43
CA ALA A 26 6.75 -11.96 3.11
C ALA A 26 7.81 -13.07 3.16
N GLN A 27 7.72 -13.97 4.14
CA GLN A 27 8.63 -15.11 4.24
C GLN A 27 8.43 -16.12 3.10
N GLY A 28 7.18 -16.34 2.67
CA GLY A 28 6.87 -17.14 1.48
C GLY A 28 7.53 -16.57 0.22
N PHE A 29 7.40 -15.25 0.00
CA PHE A 29 8.05 -14.55 -1.13
C PHE A 29 9.57 -14.70 -1.10
N LYS A 30 10.18 -14.58 0.08
CA LYS A 30 11.62 -14.77 0.26
C LYS A 30 12.03 -16.20 -0.09
N SER A 31 11.27 -17.20 0.36
CA SER A 31 11.55 -18.61 0.09
C SER A 31 11.43 -18.98 -1.38
N LEU A 32 10.57 -18.29 -2.13
CA LEU A 32 10.40 -18.45 -3.57
C LEU A 32 11.47 -17.73 -4.41
N GLY A 33 12.42 -17.01 -3.78
CA GLY A 33 13.44 -16.23 -4.49
C GLY A 33 12.89 -14.98 -5.20
N MET A 34 11.66 -14.60 -4.93
CA MET A 34 11.03 -13.45 -5.60
C MET A 34 11.72 -12.13 -5.27
N LEU A 35 12.31 -11.99 -4.07
CA LEU A 35 13.09 -10.81 -3.71
C LEU A 35 14.33 -10.66 -4.61
N ASP A 36 15.06 -11.76 -4.81
CA ASP A 36 16.25 -11.75 -5.62
C ASP A 36 15.92 -11.52 -7.09
N ALA A 37 14.77 -12.02 -7.57
CA ALA A 37 14.26 -11.73 -8.90
C ALA A 37 13.90 -10.25 -9.10
N ILE A 38 13.28 -9.61 -8.10
CA ILE A 38 12.96 -8.16 -8.16
C ILE A 38 14.24 -7.34 -8.21
N VAL A 39 15.21 -7.64 -7.34
CA VAL A 39 16.49 -6.92 -7.27
C VAL A 39 17.28 -7.10 -8.57
N SER A 40 17.40 -8.33 -9.08
CA SER A 40 18.14 -8.60 -10.32
C SER A 40 17.48 -7.93 -11.54
N THR A 41 16.15 -7.93 -11.61
CA THR A 41 15.41 -7.24 -12.66
C THR A 41 15.61 -5.73 -12.58
N ALA A 42 15.56 -5.16 -11.37
CA ALA A 42 15.81 -3.73 -11.17
C ALA A 42 17.23 -3.32 -11.63
N HIS A 43 18.23 -4.15 -11.35
CA HIS A 43 19.61 -3.93 -11.84
C HIS A 43 19.73 -4.05 -13.36
N THR A 44 19.09 -5.05 -13.98
CA THR A 44 19.17 -5.26 -15.45
C THR A 44 18.49 -4.14 -16.23
N VAL A 45 17.40 -3.59 -15.71
CA VAL A 45 16.67 -2.47 -16.34
C VAL A 45 17.30 -1.11 -16.02
N GLY A 46 18.34 -1.09 -15.16
CA GLY A 46 18.95 0.16 -14.70
C GLY A 46 18.01 1.02 -13.85
N ALA A 47 17.00 0.38 -13.23
CA ALA A 47 16.06 1.05 -12.35
C ALA A 47 16.77 1.41 -11.05
N GLY A 48 17.21 2.65 -10.92
CA GLY A 48 17.71 3.19 -9.65
C GLY A 48 16.60 3.25 -8.58
N ALA A 49 16.90 3.90 -7.45
CA ALA A 49 15.96 4.06 -6.33
C ALA A 49 14.57 4.56 -6.76
N VAL A 50 14.52 5.51 -7.69
CA VAL A 50 13.28 6.09 -8.23
C VAL A 50 12.46 5.05 -8.99
N GLY A 51 13.09 4.31 -9.90
CA GLY A 51 12.38 3.30 -10.70
C GLY A 51 11.79 2.19 -9.83
N LEU A 52 12.55 1.73 -8.83
CA LEU A 52 12.08 0.74 -7.87
C LEU A 52 10.95 1.29 -6.99
N SER A 53 11.06 2.55 -6.56
CA SER A 53 9.99 3.22 -5.80
C SER A 53 8.70 3.33 -6.61
N ILE A 54 8.78 3.72 -7.90
CA ILE A 54 7.61 3.79 -8.78
C ILE A 54 6.97 2.40 -8.94
N LEU A 55 7.77 1.35 -9.10
CA LEU A 55 7.26 -0.02 -9.18
C LEU A 55 6.43 -0.40 -7.94
N PHE A 56 6.97 -0.14 -6.75
CA PHE A 56 6.24 -0.42 -5.50
C PHE A 56 5.00 0.45 -5.33
N VAL A 57 5.05 1.71 -5.74
CA VAL A 57 3.89 2.62 -5.77
C VAL A 57 2.77 2.05 -6.65
N VAL A 58 3.10 1.59 -7.86
CA VAL A 58 2.11 1.01 -8.77
C VAL A 58 1.51 -0.27 -8.18
N ILE A 59 2.34 -1.18 -7.68
CA ILE A 59 1.87 -2.44 -7.08
C ILE A 59 0.95 -2.16 -5.88
N THR A 60 1.37 -1.32 -4.94
CA THR A 60 0.57 -1.00 -3.74
C THR A 60 -0.72 -0.26 -4.09
N THR A 61 -0.69 0.61 -5.09
CA THR A 61 -1.89 1.30 -5.59
C THR A 61 -2.92 0.30 -6.14
N VAL A 62 -2.50 -0.58 -7.04
CA VAL A 62 -3.39 -1.59 -7.64
C VAL A 62 -3.95 -2.53 -6.57
N VAL A 63 -3.08 -3.06 -5.70
CA VAL A 63 -3.52 -3.97 -4.63
C VAL A 63 -4.46 -3.26 -3.65
N SER A 64 -4.21 -1.98 -3.31
CA SER A 64 -5.08 -1.20 -2.43
C SER A 64 -6.48 -0.98 -3.01
N ILE A 65 -6.56 -0.73 -4.32
CA ILE A 65 -7.85 -0.59 -5.02
C ILE A 65 -8.61 -1.93 -5.04
N VAL A 66 -7.93 -3.01 -5.39
CA VAL A 66 -8.55 -4.35 -5.48
C VAL A 66 -8.98 -4.86 -4.12
N ALA A 67 -8.12 -4.76 -3.11
CA ALA A 67 -8.41 -5.25 -1.75
C ALA A 67 -9.28 -4.30 -0.92
N GLY A 68 -9.42 -3.03 -1.31
CA GLY A 68 -10.14 -2.01 -0.53
C GLY A 68 -9.47 -1.67 0.81
N SER A 69 -8.18 -2.02 0.96
CA SER A 69 -7.43 -1.89 2.21
C SER A 69 -5.98 -1.48 1.94
N ASN A 70 -5.57 -0.38 2.56
CA ASN A 70 -4.17 0.05 2.52
C ASN A 70 -3.25 -0.90 3.31
N GLY A 71 -3.70 -1.45 4.43
CA GLY A 71 -2.92 -2.41 5.21
C GLY A 71 -2.62 -3.68 4.43
N ALA A 72 -3.60 -4.23 3.72
CA ALA A 72 -3.43 -5.44 2.92
C ALA A 72 -2.45 -5.26 1.75
N SER A 73 -2.33 -4.05 1.21
CA SER A 73 -1.37 -3.74 0.15
C SER A 73 0.02 -3.38 0.66
N PHE A 74 0.10 -2.72 1.83
CA PHE A 74 1.33 -2.16 2.36
C PHE A 74 2.15 -3.16 3.18
N TYR A 75 1.52 -3.81 4.19
CA TYR A 75 2.26 -4.63 5.16
C TYR A 75 3.03 -5.81 4.54
N PRO A 76 2.51 -6.56 3.56
CA PRO A 76 3.27 -7.65 2.96
C PRO A 76 4.54 -7.19 2.24
N ILE A 77 4.52 -5.98 1.69
CA ILE A 77 5.63 -5.44 0.91
C ILE A 77 6.65 -4.74 1.81
N VAL A 78 6.20 -3.99 2.83
CA VAL A 78 7.11 -3.25 3.70
C VAL A 78 8.09 -4.14 4.46
N GLU A 79 7.68 -5.36 4.80
CA GLU A 79 8.55 -6.37 5.43
C GLU A 79 9.77 -6.73 4.57
N MET A 80 9.67 -6.58 3.26
CA MET A 80 10.75 -6.91 2.31
C MET A 80 11.66 -5.73 2.02
N ILE A 81 11.20 -4.50 2.22
CA ILE A 81 11.92 -3.27 1.84
C ILE A 81 13.31 -3.15 2.49
N PRO A 82 13.53 -3.46 3.79
CA PRO A 82 14.84 -3.32 4.39
C PRO A 82 15.93 -4.14 3.68
N LYS A 83 15.61 -5.36 3.24
CA LYS A 83 16.54 -6.20 2.48
C LYS A 83 16.78 -5.61 1.08
N ILE A 84 15.72 -5.29 0.36
CA ILE A 84 15.80 -4.72 -1.00
C ILE A 84 16.61 -3.42 -0.99
N ALA A 85 16.32 -2.51 -0.05
CA ALA A 85 17.02 -1.25 0.08
C ALA A 85 18.51 -1.43 0.35
N LYS A 86 18.85 -2.41 1.21
CA LYS A 86 20.27 -2.77 1.49
C LYS A 86 20.97 -3.32 0.25
N ASP A 87 20.34 -4.24 -0.47
CA ASP A 87 20.91 -4.89 -1.66
C ASP A 87 21.08 -3.90 -2.82
N MET A 88 20.20 -2.89 -2.90
CA MET A 88 20.26 -1.81 -3.89
C MET A 88 21.11 -0.61 -3.44
N GLY A 89 21.57 -0.57 -2.19
CA GLY A 89 22.36 0.55 -1.65
C GLY A 89 21.56 1.86 -1.53
N VAL A 90 20.23 1.77 -1.33
CA VAL A 90 19.32 2.93 -1.25
C VAL A 90 18.76 3.10 0.16
N ASN A 91 18.35 4.33 0.50
CA ASN A 91 17.68 4.57 1.76
C ASN A 91 16.27 3.93 1.75
N PRO A 92 15.93 3.04 2.71
CA PRO A 92 14.62 2.40 2.75
C PRO A 92 13.46 3.40 2.83
N VAL A 93 13.65 4.58 3.38
CA VAL A 93 12.62 5.64 3.48
C VAL A 93 12.17 6.10 2.09
N THR A 94 13.07 6.15 1.11
CA THR A 94 12.72 6.56 -0.27
C THR A 94 11.82 5.57 -0.98
N LEU A 95 11.76 4.32 -0.50
CA LEU A 95 10.85 3.28 -0.99
C LEU A 95 9.55 3.24 -0.18
N VAL A 96 9.67 3.27 1.16
CA VAL A 96 8.54 3.11 2.08
C VAL A 96 7.58 4.29 2.03
N LEU A 97 8.10 5.53 2.04
CA LEU A 97 7.27 6.72 2.13
C LEU A 97 6.29 6.87 0.95
N PRO A 98 6.74 6.86 -0.32
CA PRO A 98 5.82 6.99 -1.46
C PRO A 98 4.86 5.81 -1.57
N MET A 99 5.31 4.59 -1.27
CA MET A 99 4.49 3.39 -1.26
C MET A 99 3.37 3.45 -0.21
N HIS A 100 3.66 3.88 1.01
CA HIS A 100 2.68 4.03 2.08
C HIS A 100 1.60 5.05 1.72
N GLN A 101 2.01 6.21 1.22
CA GLN A 101 1.07 7.26 0.82
C GLN A 101 0.23 6.84 -0.39
N ALA A 102 0.84 6.15 -1.37
CA ALA A 102 0.11 5.60 -2.51
C ALA A 102 -0.99 4.63 -2.06
N SER A 103 -0.69 3.71 -1.15
CA SER A 103 -1.66 2.76 -0.61
C SER A 103 -2.83 3.46 0.09
N THR A 104 -2.57 4.56 0.79
CA THR A 104 -3.56 5.32 1.55
C THR A 104 -4.46 6.16 0.62
N ILE A 105 -3.87 6.86 -0.36
CA ILE A 105 -4.59 7.69 -1.32
C ILE A 105 -5.40 6.83 -2.32
N ALA A 106 -4.92 5.63 -2.63
CA ALA A 106 -5.61 4.70 -3.52
C ALA A 106 -6.85 4.04 -2.90
N ARG A 107 -6.92 3.93 -1.58
CA ARG A 107 -8.03 3.28 -0.88
C ARG A 107 -9.42 3.85 -1.21
N PRO A 108 -9.64 5.18 -1.26
CA PRO A 108 -10.94 5.75 -1.68
C PRO A 108 -11.33 5.46 -3.13
N LEU A 109 -10.40 4.97 -3.96
CA LEU A 109 -10.67 4.55 -5.34
C LEU A 109 -11.24 3.11 -5.42
N SER A 110 -11.35 2.42 -4.30
CA SER A 110 -11.89 1.06 -4.24
C SER A 110 -13.39 1.09 -3.92
N PRO A 111 -14.25 0.54 -4.78
CA PRO A 111 -15.68 0.44 -4.51
C PRO A 111 -16.01 -0.58 -3.41
N VAL A 112 -15.06 -1.44 -3.04
CA VAL A 112 -15.21 -2.45 -1.97
C VAL A 112 -14.60 -1.98 -0.64
N ALA A 113 -13.95 -0.81 -0.60
CA ALA A 113 -13.42 -0.27 0.66
C ALA A 113 -14.56 0.02 1.64
N GLY A 114 -14.42 -0.47 2.88
CA GLY A 114 -15.47 -0.35 3.90
C GLY A 114 -15.93 1.09 4.14
N VAL A 115 -15.02 2.08 4.09
CA VAL A 115 -15.36 3.49 4.22
C VAL A 115 -16.19 4.00 3.03
N VAL A 116 -15.87 3.57 1.81
CA VAL A 116 -16.61 3.94 0.60
C VAL A 116 -18.00 3.35 0.63
N VAL A 117 -18.13 2.07 0.99
CA VAL A 117 -19.42 1.38 1.13
C VAL A 117 -20.28 2.04 2.21
N ALA A 118 -19.70 2.37 3.37
CA ALA A 118 -20.42 3.04 4.46
C ALA A 118 -20.95 4.43 4.03
N ILE A 119 -20.10 5.27 3.42
CA ILE A 119 -20.49 6.61 2.96
C ILE A 119 -21.55 6.51 1.84
N ALA A 120 -21.37 5.60 0.88
CA ALA A 120 -22.33 5.37 -0.19
C ALA A 120 -23.71 4.97 0.35
N GLY A 121 -23.73 4.09 1.37
CA GLY A 121 -24.97 3.71 2.07
C GLY A 121 -25.65 4.89 2.77
N MET A 122 -24.88 5.76 3.45
CA MET A 122 -25.41 6.96 4.10
C MET A 122 -25.99 7.96 3.10
N LEU A 123 -25.35 8.12 1.94
CA LEU A 123 -25.78 9.02 0.87
C LEU A 123 -26.82 8.41 -0.07
N LYS A 124 -27.20 7.14 0.15
CA LYS A 124 -28.13 6.39 -0.71
C LYS A 124 -27.71 6.37 -2.19
N MET A 125 -26.42 6.23 -2.43
CA MET A 125 -25.83 6.19 -3.76
C MET A 125 -24.99 4.92 -3.96
N SER A 126 -24.65 4.60 -5.20
CA SER A 126 -23.79 3.46 -5.52
C SER A 126 -22.33 3.73 -5.07
N PRO A 127 -21.61 2.74 -4.49
CA PRO A 127 -20.18 2.86 -4.21
C PRO A 127 -19.35 3.26 -5.45
N ILE A 128 -19.73 2.75 -6.63
CA ILE A 128 -19.06 3.08 -7.90
C ILE A 128 -19.24 4.56 -8.26
N GLU A 129 -20.41 5.11 -8.01
CA GLU A 129 -20.67 6.53 -8.25
C GLU A 129 -19.84 7.42 -7.30
N LEU A 130 -19.73 7.03 -6.05
CA LEU A 130 -18.86 7.72 -5.08
C LEU A 130 -17.39 7.67 -5.51
N VAL A 131 -16.90 6.51 -5.92
CA VAL A 131 -15.53 6.34 -6.44
C VAL A 131 -15.28 7.23 -7.67
N LYS A 132 -16.21 7.30 -8.62
CA LYS A 132 -16.10 8.19 -9.79
C LYS A 132 -15.93 9.65 -9.39
N ARG A 133 -16.64 10.11 -8.37
CA ARG A 133 -16.53 11.49 -7.85
C ARG A 133 -15.21 11.71 -7.09
N ALA A 134 -14.75 10.71 -6.35
CA ALA A 134 -13.49 10.76 -5.60
C ALA A 134 -12.25 10.56 -6.48
N SER A 135 -12.39 9.99 -7.68
CA SER A 135 -11.24 9.60 -8.52
C SER A 135 -10.37 10.80 -8.92
N VAL A 136 -10.97 11.90 -9.34
CA VAL A 136 -10.21 13.08 -9.79
C VAL A 136 -9.35 13.65 -8.66
N PRO A 137 -9.88 14.02 -7.49
CA PRO A 137 -9.05 14.54 -6.40
C PRO A 137 -8.02 13.54 -5.89
N CYS A 138 -8.34 12.24 -5.85
CA CYS A 138 -7.39 11.21 -5.42
C CYS A 138 -6.23 11.05 -6.41
N ILE A 139 -6.51 11.01 -7.72
CA ILE A 139 -5.47 10.89 -8.76
C ILE A 139 -4.58 12.14 -8.77
N VAL A 140 -5.18 13.33 -8.72
CA VAL A 140 -4.42 14.59 -8.63
C VAL A 140 -3.56 14.62 -7.37
N GLY A 141 -4.11 14.23 -6.22
CA GLY A 141 -3.40 14.15 -4.95
C GLY A 141 -2.26 13.13 -5.00
N LEU A 142 -2.47 11.96 -5.63
CA LEU A 142 -1.45 10.94 -5.81
C LEU A 142 -0.27 11.46 -6.64
N ILE A 143 -0.56 12.09 -7.79
CA ILE A 143 0.46 12.65 -8.68
C ILE A 143 1.22 13.78 -7.97
N ALA A 144 0.51 14.74 -7.39
CA ALA A 144 1.12 15.86 -6.70
C ALA A 144 2.03 15.38 -5.55
N HIS A 145 1.54 14.44 -4.72
CA HIS A 145 2.32 13.88 -3.63
C HIS A 145 3.63 13.25 -4.13
N HIS A 146 3.56 12.44 -5.19
CA HIS A 146 4.76 11.77 -5.72
C HIS A 146 5.75 12.76 -6.33
N ILE A 147 5.27 13.79 -7.04
CA ILE A 147 6.14 14.86 -7.52
C ILE A 147 6.89 15.52 -6.35
N PHE A 148 6.18 15.87 -5.28
CA PHE A 148 6.81 16.48 -4.11
C PHE A 148 7.78 15.55 -3.39
N VAL A 149 7.44 14.29 -3.22
CA VAL A 149 8.33 13.30 -2.58
C VAL A 149 9.61 13.13 -3.38
N TYR A 150 9.53 13.01 -4.70
CA TYR A 150 10.72 12.84 -5.55
C TYR A 150 11.55 14.12 -5.68
N LEU A 151 10.94 15.30 -5.57
CA LEU A 151 11.67 16.56 -5.59
C LEU A 151 12.37 16.90 -4.27
N LEU A 152 11.80 16.45 -3.13
CA LEU A 152 12.28 16.83 -1.80
C LEU A 152 13.05 15.72 -1.07
N ALA A 153 12.83 14.46 -1.41
CA ALA A 153 13.40 13.31 -0.70
C ALA A 153 14.49 12.56 -1.48
N LEU A 154 14.73 12.94 -2.71
CA LEU A 154 15.82 12.46 -3.59
C LEU A 154 16.71 13.60 -4.03
#